data_a4a79e43a1cf25131bf4cafd5019a615
#
_entry.id   a4a79e43a1cf25131bf4cafd5019a615
#
_cell.length_a   1.000
_cell.length_b   1.000
_cell.length_c   1.000
_cell.angle_alpha   90.00
_cell.angle_beta   90.00
_cell.angle_gamma   90.00
#
_symmetry.space_group_name_H-M   'P 1'
#
loop_
_entity.id
_entity.type
_entity.pdbx_description
1 polymer ?
#
loop_
_entity_poly.entity_id
_entity_poly.type
_entity_poly.pdbx_seq_one_letter_code
_entity_poly.pdbx_strand_id
1 'polypeptide(L)'
;MGLEQNSEPTIEINGLRFTYPGIDGQPPPGSTPLIDDFSLTLHAGDRCLLVGSNGAGKTTILKIMGGKHMVEPHMVHVLGRSAFHDTMLTSSGDLSYLGGEWRREVAFAGDELIKVLDINLSWRMHKASDGQRRRVQICMGLLKPFKVLLLDEITVDLDVLARADLLKFLKKECEERGATIIYATHIFDGLEDWPSHIVYVAHGKLQIAMPMDKVKENSKLSLMRTVETWLRKERDEDRRRREERKACGLPEFDEQIGGSRATGDPARVAVRALNNGWAAGRLHSTVAGEDNFLLSSNSVLRS
;
A
#
# COMPACT_ATOMS: atom_id res chain seq x y z
N MET A 1 -33.84 -18.25 -11.25
CA MET A 1 -33.77 -18.09 -9.80
C MET A 1 -32.36 -18.46 -9.39
N GLY A 2 -31.44 -17.50 -9.43
CA GLY A 2 -30.08 -17.67 -8.98
C GLY A 2 -30.09 -17.58 -7.47
N LEU A 3 -29.59 -18.62 -6.81
CA LEU A 3 -29.22 -18.58 -5.40
C LEU A 3 -28.08 -17.55 -5.27
N GLU A 4 -28.40 -16.36 -4.77
CA GLU A 4 -27.38 -15.48 -4.18
C GLU A 4 -26.73 -16.29 -3.06
N GLN A 5 -25.56 -16.84 -3.35
CA GLN A 5 -24.70 -17.41 -2.32
C GLN A 5 -24.28 -16.24 -1.45
N ASN A 6 -24.89 -16.12 -0.27
CA ASN A 6 -24.48 -15.27 0.83
C ASN A 6 -23.13 -15.82 1.34
N SER A 7 -22.06 -15.70 0.55
CA SER A 7 -20.71 -16.02 0.99
C SER A 7 -20.28 -14.94 1.97
N GLU A 8 -19.80 -15.35 3.15
CA GLU A 8 -19.23 -14.40 4.11
C GLU A 8 -18.14 -13.55 3.45
N PRO A 9 -18.12 -12.25 3.72
CA PRO A 9 -17.10 -11.37 3.13
C PRO A 9 -15.70 -11.77 3.63
N THR A 10 -14.73 -11.79 2.71
CA THR A 10 -13.32 -11.99 3.08
C THR A 10 -12.67 -10.72 3.62
N ILE A 11 -13.15 -9.57 3.19
CA ILE A 11 -12.76 -8.26 3.71
C ILE A 11 -14.01 -7.43 3.92
N GLU A 12 -14.14 -6.87 5.12
CA GLU A 12 -15.22 -5.98 5.50
C GLU A 12 -14.66 -4.77 6.25
N ILE A 13 -14.89 -3.60 5.69
CA ILE A 13 -14.49 -2.32 6.28
C ILE A 13 -15.74 -1.47 6.43
N ASN A 14 -16.01 -1.01 7.65
CA ASN A 14 -17.21 -0.27 8.03
C ASN A 14 -16.85 1.08 8.63
N GLY A 15 -17.07 2.16 7.87
CA GLY A 15 -16.91 3.54 8.34
C GLY A 15 -15.50 3.83 8.89
N LEU A 16 -14.47 3.24 8.27
CA LEU A 16 -13.09 3.39 8.74
C LEU A 16 -12.70 4.85 8.81
N ARG A 17 -12.27 5.26 10.00
CA ARG A 17 -11.66 6.57 10.26
C ARG A 17 -10.29 6.36 10.89
N PHE A 18 -9.27 7.04 10.35
CA PHE A 18 -7.91 6.90 10.84
C PHE A 18 -7.13 8.20 10.77
N THR A 19 -6.43 8.48 11.87
CA THR A 19 -5.44 9.56 11.99
C THR A 19 -4.17 8.96 12.56
N TYR A 20 -3.01 9.33 12.02
CA TYR A 20 -1.75 8.86 12.61
C TYR A 20 -1.59 9.40 14.03
N PRO A 21 -1.26 8.53 15.00
CA PRO A 21 -1.02 8.96 16.37
C PRO A 21 0.23 9.86 16.45
N GLY A 22 0.19 10.82 17.38
CA GLY A 22 1.35 11.61 17.78
C GLY A 22 2.33 10.82 18.66
N ILE A 23 3.26 11.54 19.29
CA ILE A 23 4.29 10.95 20.16
C ILE A 23 3.66 10.33 21.43
N ASP A 24 2.56 10.88 21.88
CA ASP A 24 1.77 10.43 23.03
C ASP A 24 0.84 9.24 22.72
N GLY A 25 0.86 8.75 21.50
CA GLY A 25 0.00 7.65 21.04
C GLY A 25 -1.45 8.07 20.71
N GLN A 26 -1.80 9.36 20.86
CA GLN A 26 -3.09 9.91 20.52
C GLN A 26 -3.01 10.79 19.26
N PRO A 27 -4.09 10.90 18.47
CA PRO A 27 -4.14 11.88 17.39
C PRO A 27 -3.96 13.30 17.93
N PRO A 28 -3.15 14.16 17.29
CA PRO A 28 -2.98 15.55 17.72
C PRO A 28 -4.33 16.29 17.74
N PRO A 29 -4.60 17.14 18.75
CA PRO A 29 -5.83 17.93 18.81
C PRO A 29 -6.07 18.74 17.53
N GLY A 30 -7.28 18.66 16.96
CA GLY A 30 -7.64 19.38 15.73
C GLY A 30 -7.08 18.76 14.43
N SER A 31 -6.39 17.61 14.50
CA SER A 31 -5.92 16.91 13.28
C SER A 31 -7.10 16.36 12.47
N THR A 32 -7.05 16.58 11.15
CA THR A 32 -8.01 15.96 10.22
C THR A 32 -7.66 14.48 9.99
N PRO A 33 -8.66 13.59 9.92
CA PRO A 33 -8.41 12.20 9.61
C PRO A 33 -7.76 12.05 8.22
N LEU A 34 -6.78 11.15 8.14
CA LEU A 34 -6.18 10.77 6.86
C LEU A 34 -7.14 9.87 6.05
N ILE A 35 -7.86 9.01 6.74
CA ILE A 35 -8.96 8.21 6.18
C ILE A 35 -10.23 8.62 6.92
N ASP A 36 -11.30 8.92 6.19
CA ASP A 36 -12.56 9.42 6.74
C ASP A 36 -13.74 8.73 6.06
N ASP A 37 -14.47 7.94 6.84
CA ASP A 37 -15.68 7.21 6.42
C ASP A 37 -15.46 6.29 5.20
N PHE A 38 -14.43 5.44 5.27
CA PHE A 38 -14.13 4.48 4.21
C PHE A 38 -14.79 3.14 4.52
N SER A 39 -15.66 2.67 3.61
CA SER A 39 -16.34 1.38 3.70
C SER A 39 -16.13 0.55 2.44
N LEU A 40 -15.82 -0.74 2.60
CA LEU A 40 -15.54 -1.65 1.47
C LEU A 40 -15.84 -3.08 1.87
N THR A 41 -16.52 -3.82 1.01
CA THR A 41 -16.78 -5.26 1.17
C THR A 41 -16.25 -6.00 -0.05
N LEU A 42 -15.46 -7.06 0.18
CA LEU A 42 -14.95 -7.95 -0.85
C LEU A 42 -15.17 -9.42 -0.45
N HIS A 43 -15.29 -10.27 -1.45
CA HIS A 43 -15.57 -11.69 -1.29
C HIS A 43 -14.43 -12.56 -1.82
N ALA A 44 -14.51 -13.86 -1.56
CA ALA A 44 -13.53 -14.83 -2.04
C ALA A 44 -13.41 -14.77 -3.59
N GLY A 45 -12.18 -14.74 -4.10
CA GLY A 45 -11.89 -14.65 -5.51
C GLY A 45 -11.84 -13.23 -6.09
N ASP A 46 -12.18 -12.20 -5.30
CA ASP A 46 -12.12 -10.81 -5.78
C ASP A 46 -10.67 -10.33 -5.99
N ARG A 47 -10.49 -9.64 -7.10
CA ARG A 47 -9.26 -8.93 -7.46
C ARG A 47 -9.56 -7.43 -7.50
N CYS A 48 -9.29 -6.76 -6.38
CA CYS A 48 -9.58 -5.35 -6.22
C CYS A 48 -8.37 -4.50 -6.59
N LEU A 49 -8.54 -3.60 -7.55
CA LEU A 49 -7.55 -2.58 -7.89
C LEU A 49 -7.84 -1.31 -7.09
N LEU A 50 -6.93 -0.95 -6.19
CA LEU A 50 -7.02 0.26 -5.35
C LEU A 50 -6.25 1.40 -6.01
N VAL A 51 -6.95 2.41 -6.48
CA VAL A 51 -6.39 3.55 -7.21
C VAL A 51 -6.63 4.87 -6.49
N GLY A 52 -5.82 5.87 -6.77
CA GLY A 52 -5.91 7.22 -6.19
C GLY A 52 -4.61 7.98 -6.34
N SER A 53 -4.64 9.27 -6.10
CA SER A 53 -3.46 10.16 -6.12
C SER A 53 -2.42 9.77 -5.06
N ASN A 54 -1.21 10.31 -5.18
CA ASN A 54 -0.20 10.16 -4.13
C ASN A 54 -0.65 10.90 -2.87
N GLY A 55 -0.67 10.18 -1.74
CA GLY A 55 -1.17 10.71 -0.48
C GLY A 55 -2.66 10.51 -0.24
N ALA A 56 -3.42 9.90 -1.16
CA ALA A 56 -4.85 9.58 -0.99
C ALA A 56 -5.14 8.59 0.15
N GLY A 57 -4.13 7.93 0.71
CA GLY A 57 -4.29 6.99 1.84
C GLY A 57 -4.19 5.51 1.46
N LYS A 58 -3.93 5.14 0.20
CA LYS A 58 -3.87 3.73 -0.27
C LYS A 58 -3.00 2.82 0.61
N THR A 59 -1.73 3.19 0.78
CA THR A 59 -0.78 2.45 1.64
C THR A 59 -1.27 2.35 3.08
N THR A 60 -1.89 3.39 3.61
CA THR A 60 -2.43 3.38 4.98
C THR A 60 -3.61 2.42 5.10
N ILE A 61 -4.54 2.43 4.15
CA ILE A 61 -5.65 1.48 4.08
C ILE A 61 -5.12 0.04 4.04
N LEU A 62 -4.15 -0.25 3.14
CA LEU A 62 -3.53 -1.58 3.06
C LEU A 62 -2.82 -1.99 4.36
N LYS A 63 -2.13 -1.06 5.02
CA LYS A 63 -1.46 -1.33 6.30
C LYS A 63 -2.45 -1.58 7.43
N ILE A 64 -3.59 -0.88 7.46
CA ILE A 64 -4.65 -1.13 8.44
C ILE A 64 -5.25 -2.51 8.22
N MET A 65 -5.62 -2.87 6.99
CA MET A 65 -6.11 -4.23 6.66
C MET A 65 -5.07 -5.32 6.96
N GLY A 66 -3.78 -5.00 6.78
CA GLY A 66 -2.66 -5.88 7.11
C GLY A 66 -2.33 -5.96 8.60
N GLY A 67 -3.16 -5.39 9.48
CA GLY A 67 -2.97 -5.42 10.93
C GLY A 67 -1.74 -4.63 11.42
N LYS A 68 -1.25 -3.65 10.66
CA LYS A 68 -0.07 -2.86 11.03
C LYS A 68 -0.40 -1.55 11.77
N HIS A 69 -1.66 -1.13 11.74
CA HIS A 69 -2.15 0.05 12.45
C HIS A 69 -3.39 -0.31 13.25
N MET A 70 -3.44 0.13 14.48
CA MET A 70 -4.57 -0.08 15.38
C MET A 70 -5.74 0.81 14.96
N VAL A 71 -6.91 0.20 14.85
CA VAL A 71 -8.22 0.84 14.68
C VAL A 71 -9.22 0.13 15.58
N GLU A 72 -10.41 0.70 15.75
CA GLU A 72 -11.47 0.06 16.52
C GLU A 72 -11.78 -1.35 15.97
N PRO A 73 -11.97 -2.36 16.84
CA PRO A 73 -12.09 -3.76 16.42
C PRO A 73 -13.18 -4.03 15.39
N HIS A 74 -14.26 -3.25 15.41
CA HIS A 74 -15.42 -3.41 14.53
C HIS A 74 -15.26 -2.76 13.14
N MET A 75 -14.24 -1.92 12.96
CA MET A 75 -14.08 -1.18 11.71
C MET A 75 -13.50 -2.01 10.58
N VAL A 76 -12.60 -2.96 10.88
CA VAL A 76 -11.91 -3.74 9.85
C VAL A 76 -11.84 -5.21 10.21
N HIS A 77 -12.55 -6.03 9.44
CA HIS A 77 -12.49 -7.48 9.52
C HIS A 77 -11.87 -8.08 8.27
N VAL A 78 -11.00 -9.03 8.48
CA VAL A 78 -10.41 -9.87 7.42
C VAL A 78 -10.69 -11.33 7.80
N LEU A 79 -11.34 -12.08 6.91
CA LEU A 79 -11.80 -13.44 7.17
C LEU A 79 -12.64 -13.54 8.47
N GLY A 80 -13.53 -12.57 8.69
CA GLY A 80 -14.40 -12.48 9.87
C GLY A 80 -13.70 -12.11 11.19
N ARG A 81 -12.40 -11.75 11.16
CA ARG A 81 -11.59 -11.46 12.34
C ARG A 81 -11.07 -10.02 12.31
N SER A 82 -10.92 -9.40 13.48
CA SER A 82 -10.34 -8.06 13.56
C SER A 82 -8.88 -8.05 13.07
N ALA A 83 -8.60 -7.23 12.05
CA ALA A 83 -7.31 -7.24 11.35
C ALA A 83 -6.10 -6.96 12.27
N PHE A 84 -6.24 -6.05 13.24
CA PHE A 84 -5.17 -5.69 14.18
C PHE A 84 -5.14 -6.57 15.42
N HIS A 85 -6.31 -6.90 15.99
CA HIS A 85 -6.41 -7.53 17.31
C HIS A 85 -6.25 -9.05 17.26
N ASP A 86 -6.48 -9.69 16.10
CA ASP A 86 -6.25 -11.12 15.92
C ASP A 86 -4.95 -11.41 15.17
N THR A 87 -3.87 -11.61 15.94
CA THR A 87 -2.54 -11.92 15.40
C THR A 87 -2.46 -13.27 14.69
N MET A 88 -3.44 -14.15 14.86
CA MET A 88 -3.49 -15.43 14.16
C MET A 88 -3.63 -15.26 12.66
N LEU A 89 -4.30 -14.19 12.17
CA LEU A 89 -4.43 -13.89 10.75
C LEU A 89 -3.08 -13.78 10.03
N THR A 90 -2.14 -13.08 10.65
CA THR A 90 -0.80 -12.85 10.06
C THR A 90 0.16 -13.98 10.35
N SER A 91 0.05 -14.64 11.52
CA SER A 91 0.94 -15.76 11.89
C SER A 91 0.62 -17.04 11.12
N SER A 92 -0.65 -17.34 10.84
CA SER A 92 -1.05 -18.48 10.00
C SER A 92 -0.60 -18.32 8.54
N GLY A 93 -0.46 -17.09 8.07
CA GLY A 93 -0.21 -16.77 6.66
C GLY A 93 -1.49 -16.53 5.85
N ASP A 94 -2.68 -16.71 6.43
CA ASP A 94 -3.96 -16.47 5.76
C ASP A 94 -4.07 -15.03 5.22
N LEU A 95 -3.51 -14.07 5.96
CA LEU A 95 -3.38 -12.67 5.55
C LEU A 95 -1.91 -12.34 5.26
N SER A 96 -1.61 -11.92 4.04
CA SER A 96 -0.27 -11.50 3.63
C SER A 96 -0.27 -10.06 3.11
N TYR A 97 0.70 -9.26 3.55
CA TYR A 97 0.95 -7.90 3.06
C TYR A 97 2.34 -7.83 2.42
N LEU A 98 2.39 -7.42 1.16
CA LEU A 98 3.63 -7.17 0.42
C LEU A 98 3.72 -5.68 0.06
N GLY A 99 4.77 -5.04 0.54
CA GLY A 99 5.06 -3.62 0.30
C GLY A 99 6.57 -3.38 0.24
N GLY A 100 7.01 -2.18 0.63
CA GLY A 100 8.43 -1.83 0.64
C GLY A 100 9.28 -2.48 1.74
N GLU A 101 8.68 -3.22 2.66
CA GLU A 101 9.36 -3.81 3.81
C GLU A 101 9.75 -5.28 3.54
N TRP A 102 10.96 -5.67 3.96
CA TRP A 102 11.48 -7.03 3.82
C TRP A 102 11.02 -7.94 4.97
N ARG A 103 10.57 -9.17 4.64
CA ARG A 103 10.46 -10.25 5.62
C ARG A 103 11.81 -10.96 5.76
N ARG A 104 12.22 -11.24 6.99
CA ARG A 104 13.54 -11.84 7.31
C ARG A 104 13.54 -13.37 7.36
N GLU A 105 12.37 -14.01 7.41
CA GLU A 105 12.25 -15.47 7.58
C GLU A 105 11.65 -16.13 6.35
N VAL A 106 12.31 -17.17 5.81
CA VAL A 106 11.89 -17.89 4.63
C VAL A 106 12.02 -19.40 4.85
N ALA A 107 10.91 -20.11 4.65
CA ALA A 107 10.95 -21.56 4.40
C ALA A 107 10.78 -21.81 2.90
N PHE A 108 11.64 -22.62 2.31
CA PHE A 108 11.65 -22.89 0.88
C PHE A 108 10.50 -23.83 0.47
N ALA A 109 9.62 -23.38 -0.41
CA ALA A 109 8.83 -24.18 -1.35
C ALA A 109 8.29 -23.23 -2.44
N GLY A 110 8.85 -23.22 -3.64
CA GLY A 110 8.42 -22.23 -4.62
C GLY A 110 8.94 -22.42 -6.03
N ASP A 111 9.09 -23.66 -6.51
CA ASP A 111 9.61 -23.92 -7.87
C ASP A 111 8.78 -23.23 -8.95
N GLU A 112 7.46 -23.14 -8.77
CA GLU A 112 6.57 -22.42 -9.69
C GLU A 112 6.85 -20.90 -9.67
N LEU A 113 6.93 -20.29 -8.48
CA LEU A 113 7.22 -18.86 -8.33
C LEU A 113 8.63 -18.48 -8.80
N ILE A 114 9.61 -19.35 -8.59
CA ILE A 114 10.97 -19.17 -9.10
C ILE A 114 10.96 -19.06 -10.62
N LYS A 115 10.17 -19.90 -11.28
CA LYS A 115 9.99 -19.87 -12.75
C LYS A 115 9.21 -18.64 -13.21
N VAL A 116 8.06 -18.34 -12.56
CA VAL A 116 7.22 -17.18 -12.87
C VAL A 116 7.99 -15.87 -12.77
N LEU A 117 8.85 -15.75 -11.76
CA LEU A 117 9.63 -14.54 -11.52
C LEU A 117 11.04 -14.59 -12.15
N ASP A 118 11.36 -15.65 -12.92
CA ASP A 118 12.65 -15.83 -13.56
C ASP A 118 13.81 -15.60 -12.59
N ILE A 119 13.79 -16.31 -11.45
CA ILE A 119 14.79 -16.17 -10.39
C ILE A 119 15.92 -17.18 -10.63
N ASN A 120 17.14 -16.67 -10.75
CA ASN A 120 18.33 -17.51 -10.78
C ASN A 120 18.85 -17.72 -9.34
N LEU A 121 18.84 -18.95 -8.88
CA LEU A 121 19.28 -19.35 -7.53
C LEU A 121 20.76 -19.04 -7.23
N SER A 122 21.57 -18.75 -8.25
CA SER A 122 22.96 -18.34 -8.09
C SER A 122 23.12 -16.86 -7.72
N TRP A 123 22.06 -16.07 -7.75
CA TRP A 123 22.12 -14.65 -7.42
C TRP A 123 22.56 -14.43 -5.97
N ARG A 124 23.51 -13.54 -5.81
CA ARG A 124 23.95 -13.07 -4.49
C ARG A 124 23.29 -11.75 -4.18
N MET A 125 22.48 -11.67 -3.13
CA MET A 125 21.63 -10.50 -2.83
C MET A 125 22.41 -9.19 -2.69
N HIS A 126 23.65 -9.23 -2.21
CA HIS A 126 24.50 -8.04 -2.11
C HIS A 126 25.04 -7.54 -3.48
N LYS A 127 24.98 -8.36 -4.53
CA LYS A 127 25.37 -8.01 -5.90
C LYS A 127 24.19 -7.94 -6.87
N ALA A 128 22.99 -8.30 -6.41
CA ALA A 128 21.80 -8.33 -7.23
C ALA A 128 21.33 -6.89 -7.56
N SER A 129 20.79 -6.70 -8.78
CA SER A 129 20.11 -5.46 -9.16
C SER A 129 18.83 -5.25 -8.32
N ASP A 130 18.27 -4.02 -8.35
CA ASP A 130 17.03 -3.74 -7.62
C ASP A 130 15.88 -4.60 -8.12
N GLY A 131 15.74 -4.78 -9.44
CA GLY A 131 14.75 -5.70 -10.03
C GLY A 131 14.95 -7.16 -9.62
N GLN A 132 16.18 -7.66 -9.57
CA GLN A 132 16.49 -9.01 -9.09
C GLN A 132 16.12 -9.15 -7.60
N ARG A 133 16.51 -8.20 -6.77
CA ARG A 133 16.11 -8.16 -5.34
C ARG A 133 14.59 -8.15 -5.18
N ARG A 134 13.89 -7.35 -6.01
CA ARG A 134 12.43 -7.25 -5.97
C ARG A 134 11.76 -8.56 -6.33
N ARG A 135 12.22 -9.26 -7.37
CA ARG A 135 11.70 -10.59 -7.75
C ARG A 135 11.84 -11.60 -6.60
N VAL A 136 13.01 -11.65 -5.95
CA VAL A 136 13.24 -12.52 -4.79
C VAL A 136 12.32 -12.13 -3.63
N GLN A 137 12.17 -10.84 -3.33
CA GLN A 137 11.30 -10.34 -2.26
C GLN A 137 9.83 -10.74 -2.49
N ILE A 138 9.33 -10.61 -3.71
CA ILE A 138 7.98 -11.03 -4.08
C ILE A 138 7.83 -12.54 -3.94
N CYS A 139 8.77 -13.31 -4.47
CA CYS A 139 8.80 -14.76 -4.33
C CYS A 139 8.70 -15.17 -2.85
N MET A 140 9.54 -14.61 -2.00
CA MET A 140 9.56 -14.89 -0.56
C MET A 140 8.20 -14.55 0.12
N GLY A 141 7.58 -13.47 -0.31
CA GLY A 141 6.29 -13.05 0.24
C GLY A 141 5.12 -13.94 -0.18
N LEU A 142 5.23 -14.62 -1.31
CA LEU A 142 4.20 -15.49 -1.88
C LEU A 142 4.40 -16.98 -1.63
N LEU A 143 5.49 -17.37 -0.94
CA LEU A 143 5.80 -18.79 -0.67
C LEU A 143 4.76 -19.49 0.21
N LYS A 144 4.15 -18.77 1.15
CA LYS A 144 3.09 -19.32 1.98
C LYS A 144 1.74 -19.16 1.27
N PRO A 145 0.88 -20.17 1.28
CA PRO A 145 -0.49 -20.01 0.84
C PRO A 145 -1.17 -18.87 1.59
N PHE A 146 -1.97 -18.08 0.90
CA PHE A 146 -2.72 -16.96 1.45
C PHE A 146 -4.19 -17.05 1.04
N LYS A 147 -5.08 -16.54 1.88
CA LYS A 147 -6.50 -16.34 1.56
C LYS A 147 -6.76 -14.88 1.18
N VAL A 148 -6.04 -13.96 1.82
CA VAL A 148 -6.08 -12.53 1.52
C VAL A 148 -4.67 -12.02 1.29
N LEU A 149 -4.45 -11.34 0.16
CA LEU A 149 -3.17 -10.76 -0.23
C LEU A 149 -3.30 -9.26 -0.49
N LEU A 150 -2.51 -8.49 0.21
CA LEU A 150 -2.45 -7.03 0.09
C LEU A 150 -1.13 -6.63 -0.57
N LEU A 151 -1.22 -5.98 -1.73
CA LEU A 151 -0.08 -5.62 -2.57
C LEU A 151 0.05 -4.09 -2.66
N ASP A 152 1.17 -3.56 -2.24
CA ASP A 152 1.45 -2.12 -2.21
C ASP A 152 2.65 -1.78 -3.10
N GLU A 153 2.37 -1.32 -4.32
CA GLU A 153 3.36 -0.88 -5.34
C GLU A 153 4.46 -1.93 -5.62
N ILE A 154 4.09 -3.22 -5.66
CA ILE A 154 5.09 -4.31 -5.71
C ILE A 154 5.77 -4.48 -7.07
N THR A 155 5.20 -3.95 -8.16
CA THR A 155 5.71 -4.20 -9.52
C THR A 155 6.55 -3.07 -10.10
N VAL A 156 6.87 -2.04 -9.30
CA VAL A 156 7.60 -0.85 -9.78
C VAL A 156 8.94 -1.22 -10.42
N ASP A 157 9.68 -2.15 -9.80
CA ASP A 157 11.02 -2.54 -10.26
C ASP A 157 11.01 -3.80 -11.15
N LEU A 158 9.83 -4.28 -11.56
CA LEU A 158 9.71 -5.42 -12.47
C LEU A 158 9.68 -4.98 -13.92
N ASP A 159 10.35 -5.74 -14.78
CA ASP A 159 10.17 -5.61 -16.22
C ASP A 159 8.78 -6.09 -16.68
N VAL A 160 8.46 -5.83 -17.95
CA VAL A 160 7.15 -6.10 -18.52
C VAL A 160 6.78 -7.58 -18.44
N LEU A 161 7.71 -8.50 -18.70
CA LEU A 161 7.45 -9.94 -18.72
C LEU A 161 7.21 -10.48 -17.30
N ALA A 162 8.11 -10.17 -16.36
CA ALA A 162 7.96 -10.61 -14.98
C ALA A 162 6.65 -10.06 -14.34
N ARG A 163 6.25 -8.84 -14.72
CA ARG A 163 4.97 -8.26 -14.28
C ARG A 163 3.79 -9.03 -14.85
N ALA A 164 3.79 -9.31 -16.16
CA ALA A 164 2.71 -10.04 -16.82
C ALA A 164 2.53 -11.45 -16.24
N ASP A 165 3.64 -12.17 -16.04
CA ASP A 165 3.63 -13.51 -15.47
C ASP A 165 3.17 -13.52 -14.01
N LEU A 166 3.61 -12.54 -13.22
CA LEU A 166 3.12 -12.36 -11.85
C LEU A 166 1.61 -12.10 -11.81
N LEU A 167 1.10 -11.20 -12.64
CA LEU A 167 -0.34 -10.89 -12.70
C LEU A 167 -1.17 -12.11 -13.12
N LYS A 168 -0.65 -12.91 -14.06
CA LYS A 168 -1.27 -14.17 -14.47
C LYS A 168 -1.30 -15.19 -13.32
N PHE A 169 -0.19 -15.34 -12.59
CA PHE A 169 -0.12 -16.19 -11.41
C PHE A 169 -1.13 -15.75 -10.34
N LEU A 170 -1.18 -14.47 -10.00
CA LEU A 170 -2.11 -13.92 -9.01
C LEU A 170 -3.58 -14.12 -9.42
N LYS A 171 -3.89 -13.97 -10.71
CA LYS A 171 -5.23 -14.23 -11.25
C LYS A 171 -5.63 -15.70 -11.04
N LYS A 172 -4.71 -16.63 -11.34
CA LYS A 172 -4.90 -18.07 -11.13
C LYS A 172 -5.17 -18.40 -9.66
N GLU A 173 -4.43 -17.79 -8.72
CA GLU A 173 -4.67 -17.99 -7.27
C GLU A 173 -6.08 -17.57 -6.84
N CYS A 174 -6.63 -16.49 -7.44
CA CYS A 174 -8.00 -16.07 -7.16
C CYS A 174 -9.04 -17.03 -7.78
N GLU A 175 -8.83 -17.45 -9.03
CA GLU A 175 -9.79 -18.29 -9.76
C GLU A 175 -9.81 -19.75 -9.27
N GLU A 176 -8.65 -20.32 -8.93
CA GLU A 176 -8.54 -21.73 -8.53
C GLU A 176 -8.65 -21.93 -7.00
N ARG A 177 -8.14 -20.98 -6.21
CA ARG A 177 -8.09 -21.11 -4.73
C ARG A 177 -9.01 -20.16 -3.99
N GLY A 178 -9.72 -19.28 -4.71
CA GLY A 178 -10.59 -18.29 -4.09
C GLY A 178 -9.86 -17.23 -3.28
N ALA A 179 -8.58 -17.00 -3.53
CA ALA A 179 -7.84 -15.94 -2.84
C ALA A 179 -8.43 -14.56 -3.18
N THR A 180 -8.49 -13.68 -2.20
CA THR A 180 -8.90 -12.27 -2.37
C THR A 180 -7.65 -11.40 -2.43
N ILE A 181 -7.53 -10.58 -3.46
CA ILE A 181 -6.33 -9.73 -3.65
C ILE A 181 -6.75 -8.26 -3.74
N ILE A 182 -6.08 -7.41 -2.95
CA ILE A 182 -6.15 -5.96 -3.13
C ILE A 182 -4.77 -5.48 -3.58
N TYR A 183 -4.75 -4.83 -4.74
CA TYR A 183 -3.53 -4.32 -5.34
C TYR A 183 -3.60 -2.80 -5.52
N ALA A 184 -2.77 -2.07 -4.79
CA ALA A 184 -2.54 -0.65 -4.99
C ALA A 184 -1.35 -0.45 -5.92
N THR A 185 -1.58 0.25 -7.05
CA THR A 185 -0.52 0.59 -7.99
C THR A 185 -0.87 1.83 -8.81
N HIS A 186 0.14 2.48 -9.34
CA HIS A 186 0.02 3.54 -10.33
C HIS A 186 0.45 3.08 -11.74
N ILE A 187 0.81 1.81 -11.91
CA ILE A 187 1.21 1.21 -13.19
C ILE A 187 0.07 0.33 -13.69
N PHE A 188 -0.52 0.70 -14.81
CA PHE A 188 -1.72 0.05 -15.37
C PHE A 188 -1.43 -0.96 -16.48
N ASP A 189 -0.16 -1.11 -16.89
CA ASP A 189 0.23 -2.06 -17.94
C ASP A 189 -0.14 -3.49 -17.56
N GLY A 190 -0.93 -4.14 -18.40
CA GLY A 190 -1.40 -5.51 -18.19
C GLY A 190 -2.58 -5.66 -17.22
N LEU A 191 -3.17 -4.55 -16.73
CA LEU A 191 -4.29 -4.57 -15.78
C LEU A 191 -5.66 -4.40 -16.40
N GLU A 192 -5.82 -4.25 -17.72
CA GLU A 192 -7.11 -3.97 -18.38
C GLU A 192 -8.21 -4.99 -18.02
N ASP A 193 -7.87 -6.29 -17.96
CA ASP A 193 -8.81 -7.38 -17.68
C ASP A 193 -8.43 -8.16 -16.40
N TRP A 194 -7.51 -7.62 -15.61
CA TRP A 194 -7.05 -8.30 -14.40
C TRP A 194 -8.00 -8.09 -13.21
N PRO A 195 -8.44 -6.87 -12.87
CA PRO A 195 -9.28 -6.65 -11.70
C PRO A 195 -10.72 -7.09 -11.94
N SER A 196 -11.35 -7.62 -10.88
CA SER A 196 -12.81 -7.81 -10.82
C SER A 196 -13.53 -6.57 -10.29
N HIS A 197 -12.84 -5.80 -9.43
CA HIS A 197 -13.36 -4.59 -8.80
C HIS A 197 -12.34 -3.47 -8.87
N ILE A 198 -12.82 -2.23 -8.95
CA ILE A 198 -12.01 -1.04 -8.82
C ILE A 198 -12.50 -0.20 -7.65
N VAL A 199 -11.55 0.30 -6.87
CA VAL A 199 -11.79 1.19 -5.73
C VAL A 199 -10.96 2.45 -5.93
N TYR A 200 -11.62 3.59 -6.08
CA TYR A 200 -10.98 4.89 -6.21
C TYR A 200 -11.08 5.68 -4.90
N VAL A 201 -9.93 6.10 -4.38
CA VAL A 201 -9.80 6.86 -3.14
C VAL A 201 -9.20 8.23 -3.45
N ALA A 202 -9.86 9.28 -2.98
CA ALA A 202 -9.38 10.64 -3.04
C ALA A 202 -9.56 11.32 -1.67
N HIS A 203 -8.57 12.07 -1.22
CA HIS A 203 -8.59 12.80 0.07
C HIS A 203 -8.99 11.91 1.28
N GLY A 204 -8.54 10.67 1.30
CA GLY A 204 -8.85 9.71 2.37
C GLY A 204 -10.28 9.18 2.35
N LYS A 205 -11.07 9.50 1.33
CA LYS A 205 -12.47 9.05 1.20
C LYS A 205 -12.64 8.12 0.02
N LEU A 206 -13.54 7.16 0.19
CA LEU A 206 -13.99 6.33 -0.91
C LEU A 206 -14.81 7.20 -1.89
N GLN A 207 -14.38 7.24 -3.14
CA GLN A 207 -15.10 7.95 -4.19
C GLN A 207 -15.92 6.98 -5.06
N ILE A 208 -15.30 5.85 -5.39
CA ILE A 208 -15.90 4.83 -6.27
C ILE A 208 -15.49 3.46 -5.74
N ALA A 209 -16.46 2.56 -5.63
CA ALA A 209 -16.23 1.13 -5.45
C ALA A 209 -17.23 0.40 -6.34
N MET A 210 -16.76 -0.28 -7.38
CA MET A 210 -17.64 -0.97 -8.30
C MET A 210 -16.97 -2.14 -9.02
N PRO A 211 -17.74 -3.15 -9.48
CA PRO A 211 -17.26 -4.18 -10.39
C PRO A 211 -16.74 -3.59 -11.71
N MET A 212 -15.72 -4.23 -12.29
CA MET A 212 -15.12 -3.79 -13.56
C MET A 212 -16.11 -3.80 -14.73
N ASP A 213 -17.07 -4.70 -14.73
CA ASP A 213 -18.09 -4.75 -15.78
C ASP A 213 -18.88 -3.44 -15.84
N LYS A 214 -19.27 -2.89 -14.68
CA LYS A 214 -19.94 -1.58 -14.60
C LYS A 214 -19.04 -0.42 -15.05
N VAL A 215 -17.73 -0.52 -14.81
CA VAL A 215 -16.78 0.50 -15.31
C VAL A 215 -16.72 0.47 -16.83
N LYS A 216 -16.65 -0.74 -17.43
CA LYS A 216 -16.64 -0.94 -18.89
C LYS A 216 -17.95 -0.52 -19.55
N GLU A 217 -19.09 -0.74 -18.90
CA GLU A 217 -20.40 -0.27 -19.38
C GLU A 217 -20.50 1.26 -19.37
N ASN A 218 -20.02 1.90 -18.29
CA ASN A 218 -20.10 3.35 -18.11
C ASN A 218 -19.04 4.12 -18.91
N SER A 219 -17.96 3.47 -19.30
CA SER A 219 -16.87 4.10 -20.05
C SER A 219 -16.39 3.20 -21.18
N LYS A 220 -16.40 3.75 -22.41
CA LYS A 220 -15.79 3.11 -23.58
C LYS A 220 -14.26 3.29 -23.62
N LEU A 221 -13.70 3.90 -22.59
CA LEU A 221 -12.26 4.18 -22.47
C LEU A 221 -11.54 2.97 -21.86
N SER A 222 -10.23 2.87 -22.11
CA SER A 222 -9.38 1.92 -21.39
C SER A 222 -9.36 2.22 -19.88
N LEU A 223 -9.04 1.22 -19.06
CA LEU A 223 -8.92 1.39 -17.61
C LEU A 223 -8.01 2.57 -17.24
N MET A 224 -6.84 2.64 -17.87
CA MET A 224 -5.89 3.73 -17.66
C MET A 224 -6.51 5.11 -17.95
N ARG A 225 -7.22 5.26 -19.06
CA ARG A 225 -7.88 6.53 -19.44
C ARG A 225 -9.00 6.90 -18.48
N THR A 226 -9.74 5.92 -18.02
CA THR A 226 -10.81 6.12 -17.04
C THR A 226 -10.24 6.65 -15.72
N VAL A 227 -9.18 6.00 -15.19
CA VAL A 227 -8.51 6.44 -13.97
C VAL A 227 -7.84 7.81 -14.17
N GLU A 228 -7.21 8.05 -15.32
CA GLU A 228 -6.63 9.36 -15.67
C GLU A 228 -7.69 10.47 -15.58
N THR A 229 -8.88 10.22 -16.07
CA THR A 229 -9.98 11.19 -16.01
C THR A 229 -10.37 11.53 -14.57
N TRP A 230 -10.45 10.53 -13.70
CA TRP A 230 -10.74 10.75 -12.27
C TRP A 230 -9.63 11.55 -11.57
N LEU A 231 -8.37 11.18 -11.81
CA LEU A 231 -7.23 11.89 -11.23
C LEU A 231 -7.09 13.33 -11.73
N ARG A 232 -7.41 13.58 -13.02
CA ARG A 232 -7.43 14.95 -13.56
C ARG A 232 -8.51 15.79 -12.88
N LYS A 233 -9.71 15.25 -12.72
CA LYS A 233 -10.81 15.92 -12.03
C LYS A 233 -10.43 16.27 -10.59
N GLU A 234 -9.87 15.32 -9.84
CA GLU A 234 -9.38 15.53 -8.47
C GLU A 234 -8.34 16.67 -8.42
N ARG A 235 -7.35 16.63 -9.30
CA ARG A 235 -6.31 17.66 -9.38
C ARG A 235 -6.89 19.05 -9.70
N ASP A 236 -7.84 19.13 -10.63
CA ASP A 236 -8.42 20.40 -11.03
C ASP A 236 -9.32 20.98 -9.92
N GLU A 237 -10.03 20.13 -9.17
CA GLU A 237 -10.76 20.52 -7.96
C GLU A 237 -9.83 21.03 -6.86
N ASP A 238 -8.68 20.36 -6.64
CA ASP A 238 -7.67 20.80 -5.66
C ASP A 238 -7.07 22.15 -6.05
N ARG A 239 -6.79 22.36 -7.35
CA ARG A 239 -6.30 23.64 -7.85
C ARG A 239 -7.31 24.76 -7.56
N ARG A 240 -8.59 24.52 -7.88
CA ARG A 240 -9.64 25.48 -7.61
C ARG A 240 -9.78 25.81 -6.12
N ARG A 241 -9.77 24.80 -5.25
CA ARG A 241 -9.82 25.02 -3.79
C ARG A 241 -8.64 25.85 -3.29
N ARG A 242 -7.43 25.65 -3.81
CA ARG A 242 -6.26 26.46 -3.46
C ARG A 242 -6.41 27.91 -3.91
N GLU A 243 -6.90 28.13 -5.12
CA GLU A 243 -7.15 29.49 -5.65
C GLU A 243 -8.20 30.21 -4.82
N GLU A 244 -9.32 29.54 -4.47
CA GLU A 244 -10.37 30.08 -3.60
C GLU A 244 -9.82 30.44 -2.20
N ARG A 245 -9.03 29.58 -1.58
CA ARG A 245 -8.38 29.86 -0.28
C ARG A 245 -7.46 31.07 -0.36
N LYS A 246 -6.65 31.13 -1.40
CA LYS A 246 -5.76 32.27 -1.62
C LYS A 246 -6.54 33.57 -1.80
N ALA A 247 -7.65 33.54 -2.53
CA ALA A 247 -8.52 34.71 -2.70
C ALA A 247 -9.16 35.16 -1.38
N CYS A 248 -9.43 34.20 -0.44
CA CYS A 248 -9.94 34.51 0.90
C CYS A 248 -8.83 34.88 1.91
N GLY A 249 -7.57 35.03 1.50
CA GLY A 249 -6.46 35.35 2.40
C GLY A 249 -6.02 34.21 3.34
N LEU A 250 -6.49 32.97 3.07
CA LEU A 250 -6.09 31.80 3.83
C LEU A 250 -4.79 31.19 3.25
N PRO A 251 -3.99 30.45 4.06
CA PRO A 251 -2.82 29.76 3.56
C PRO A 251 -3.18 28.81 2.41
N GLU A 252 -2.34 28.75 1.38
CA GLU A 252 -2.54 27.93 0.17
C GLU A 252 -2.68 26.44 0.49
N PHE A 253 -1.99 26.00 1.52
CA PHE A 253 -2.04 24.62 2.02
C PHE A 253 -2.63 24.61 3.44
N ASP A 254 -3.43 23.58 3.72
CA ASP A 254 -3.82 23.31 5.11
C ASP A 254 -2.55 23.02 5.91
N GLU A 255 -2.33 23.74 6.99
CA GLU A 255 -1.36 23.34 8.00
C GLU A 255 -1.82 21.99 8.54
N GLN A 256 -1.26 20.90 7.99
CA GLN A 256 -1.53 19.57 8.52
C GLN A 256 -0.86 19.46 9.89
N ILE A 257 -1.56 19.91 10.92
CA ILE A 257 -1.17 19.67 12.29
C ILE A 257 -1.20 18.15 12.50
N GLY A 258 -0.02 17.52 12.41
CA GLY A 258 0.17 16.13 12.80
C GLY A 258 0.18 15.04 11.73
N GLY A 259 0.08 15.35 10.44
CA GLY A 259 0.31 14.36 9.36
C GLY A 259 1.79 14.05 9.14
N SER A 260 2.11 12.85 8.62
CA SER A 260 3.49 12.36 8.37
C SER A 260 4.35 13.21 7.42
N ARG A 261 3.91 14.41 7.04
CA ARG A 261 4.58 15.38 6.19
C ARG A 261 5.06 16.65 6.90
N ALA A 262 4.93 16.73 8.23
CA ALA A 262 5.57 17.80 8.99
C ALA A 262 7.09 17.61 8.92
N THR A 263 7.69 18.19 7.90
CA THR A 263 9.13 18.18 7.60
C THR A 263 9.95 18.99 8.62
N GLY A 264 9.35 19.44 9.72
CA GLY A 264 9.98 20.31 10.71
C GLY A 264 9.97 19.82 12.15
N ASP A 265 9.38 18.67 12.48
CA ASP A 265 9.43 18.15 13.86
C ASP A 265 10.75 17.39 14.10
N PRO A 266 11.67 17.91 14.95
CA PRO A 266 12.96 17.27 15.22
C PRO A 266 12.83 15.83 15.73
N ALA A 267 11.79 15.50 16.48
CA ALA A 267 11.56 14.17 17.00
C ALA A 267 11.18 13.18 15.88
N ARG A 268 10.44 13.61 14.85
CA ARG A 268 10.11 12.76 13.69
C ARG A 268 11.27 12.59 12.72
N VAL A 269 12.11 13.61 12.58
CA VAL A 269 13.38 13.49 11.86
C VAL A 269 14.27 12.47 12.55
N ALA A 270 14.34 12.48 13.89
CA ALA A 270 15.09 11.52 14.67
C ALA A 270 14.60 10.08 14.50
N VAL A 271 13.30 9.83 14.55
CA VAL A 271 12.72 8.48 14.36
C VAL A 271 12.95 7.96 12.94
N ARG A 272 12.82 8.80 11.90
CA ARG A 272 13.19 8.43 10.53
C ARG A 272 14.68 8.18 10.37
N ALA A 273 15.51 8.96 11.04
CA ALA A 273 16.94 8.80 11.03
C ALA A 273 17.37 7.48 11.67
N LEU A 274 16.74 7.08 12.78
CA LEU A 274 17.01 5.80 13.46
C LEU A 274 16.59 4.58 12.63
N ASN A 275 15.55 4.69 11.81
CA ASN A 275 15.06 3.60 10.97
C ASN A 275 15.76 3.51 9.60
N ASN A 276 16.54 4.51 9.22
CA ASN A 276 17.26 4.59 7.97
C ASN A 276 18.74 4.91 8.27
N GLY A 277 19.62 3.92 8.13
CA GLY A 277 21.06 4.05 8.47
C GLY A 277 21.75 5.26 7.83
N TRP A 278 21.27 5.70 6.66
CA TRP A 278 21.80 6.88 5.99
C TRP A 278 21.37 8.20 6.67
N ALA A 279 20.15 8.24 7.21
CA ALA A 279 19.64 9.39 7.94
C ALA A 279 20.19 9.43 9.37
N ALA A 280 20.54 8.29 9.98
CA ALA A 280 21.19 8.22 11.29
C ALA A 280 22.56 8.92 11.28
N GLY A 281 23.34 8.78 10.20
CA GLY A 281 24.61 9.47 10.04
C GLY A 281 24.48 10.99 10.02
N ARG A 282 23.45 11.53 9.35
CA ARG A 282 23.18 12.98 9.33
C ARG A 282 22.71 13.50 10.70
N LEU A 283 21.87 12.75 11.38
CA LEU A 283 21.42 13.14 12.71
C LEU A 283 22.60 13.24 13.68
N HIS A 284 23.51 12.26 13.60
CA HIS A 284 24.71 12.25 14.45
C HIS A 284 25.59 13.47 14.19
N SER A 285 25.79 13.86 12.93
CA SER A 285 26.55 15.06 12.58
C SER A 285 25.88 16.36 13.04
N THR A 286 24.52 16.40 13.02
CA THR A 286 23.76 17.59 13.45
C THR A 286 23.74 17.76 14.96
N VAL A 287 23.69 16.66 15.72
CA VAL A 287 23.60 16.68 17.19
C VAL A 287 24.96 16.72 17.86
N ALA A 288 25.95 16.06 17.27
CA ALA A 288 27.29 15.92 17.87
C ALA A 288 28.34 16.94 17.38
N GLY A 289 27.96 17.81 16.42
CA GLY A 289 28.87 18.77 15.80
C GLY A 289 29.75 18.18 14.70
N GLU A 290 30.43 19.07 13.97
CA GLU A 290 31.23 18.72 12.78
C GLU A 290 32.43 17.79 13.10
N ASP A 291 32.97 17.87 14.30
CA ASP A 291 34.14 17.08 14.69
C ASP A 291 33.89 15.57 14.78
N ASN A 292 32.63 15.13 14.91
CA ASN A 292 32.24 13.72 14.91
C ASN A 292 31.79 13.18 13.55
N PHE A 293 31.78 14.02 12.50
CA PHE A 293 31.42 13.59 11.15
C PHE A 293 32.39 12.55 10.59
N LEU A 294 33.66 12.61 10.98
CA LEU A 294 34.70 11.66 10.56
C LEU A 294 34.52 10.24 11.12
N LEU A 295 33.71 10.09 12.17
CA LEU A 295 33.41 8.78 12.79
C LEU A 295 32.10 8.16 12.26
N SER A 296 31.37 8.85 11.37
CA SER A 296 30.16 8.30 10.75
C SER A 296 30.54 7.24 9.71
N SER A 297 29.75 6.16 9.63
CA SER A 297 29.95 5.07 8.67
C SER A 297 30.03 5.51 7.19
N ASN A 298 29.62 6.74 6.87
CA ASN A 298 29.69 7.30 5.53
C ASN A 298 31.03 7.97 5.18
N SER A 299 31.88 8.28 6.17
CA SER A 299 33.21 8.84 5.93
C SER A 299 34.24 7.75 5.53
N VAL A 300 34.02 6.52 5.94
CA VAL A 300 34.87 5.35 5.62
C VAL A 300 34.76 4.94 4.16
N LEU A 301 33.67 5.31 3.48
CA LEU A 301 33.44 4.98 2.05
C LEU A 301 33.96 6.07 1.09
N ARG A 302 34.58 7.16 1.58
CA ARG A 302 35.11 8.27 0.75
C ARG A 302 36.63 8.42 0.78
N SER A 303 37.34 7.49 1.44
CA SER A 303 38.80 7.42 1.42
C SER A 303 39.30 6.34 0.45
#